data_94b29c3d9763840fe71712e49130af42
#
_entry.id   94b29c3d9763840fe71712e49130af42
#
_cell.length_a   1.000
_cell.length_b   1.000
_cell.length_c   1.000
_cell.angle_alpha   90.00
_cell.angle_beta   90.00
_cell.angle_gamma   90.00
#
_symmetry.space_group_name_H-M   'P 1'
#
loop_
_entity.id
_entity.type
_entity.pdbx_description
1 polymer ?
#
loop_
_entity_poly.entity_id
_entity_poly.type
_entity_poly.pdbx_seq_one_letter_code
_entity_poly.pdbx_strand_id
1 'polypeptide(L)'
;MQSQKDRLTADWLTLAQSKQPLSAIEAAEIDLDHVLAALVSGGEEIDVPIYFWNVGYPYLQSVSKTEAISLKDTATRLRDIEFPLQTLLSTTLQGVFVISGLLNDFASHQKLYQEISNAFYTLKRNHRSRYIVLLGDSIDVSLPLYPLLPVVRFTPPSKTEITNIVLASLLENQYESNDELKRQLVQALSGMPYGEIEIVLRQMFSKVSEVALMPGFALAYKREKLKGRGIALPAEPDIDRVAGMDELDRTMDKIRLLFQPEAEARGRRPPKAVLLWGIPGTGKSLAAKLSAKRIGGTLVAADWNSLVGQSVQESMANINHLLDLVDSSGTCVLFFDEFEKAFHGWDSGVQGGVLGKMAGKLLSWMQDHTSPVVMIATINRLNLLPAEMIRRFEYVHFFGSIHAGALHEVFKIHLDKNFRYDFSFKEWQILLREYRGCTPAEVAKAVQHVADDLYFRDIKSGEFTPDLPQLELAILIAERRTFTPASSQREISDQIAEIQNMAEYAKPVCGPDQSDFAVIDQPLMGIPHSGSAQKIKRAV
;
A
#
# COMPACT_ATOMS: atom_id res chain seq x y z
N MET A 1 15.19 -8.89 -21.29
CA MET A 1 15.29 -7.88 -20.20
C MET A 1 16.48 -8.30 -19.34
N GLN A 2 17.36 -7.37 -19.00
CA GLN A 2 18.45 -7.61 -18.05
C GLN A 2 17.90 -7.99 -16.68
N SER A 3 18.56 -8.92 -15.97
CA SER A 3 18.18 -9.24 -14.60
C SER A 3 18.47 -8.07 -13.66
N GLN A 4 17.82 -7.99 -12.51
CA GLN A 4 18.10 -6.94 -11.51
C GLN A 4 19.55 -7.02 -11.00
N LYS A 5 20.11 -8.25 -10.93
CA LYS A 5 21.52 -8.47 -10.60
C LYS A 5 22.44 -7.88 -11.65
N ASP A 6 22.17 -8.13 -12.93
CA ASP A 6 22.95 -7.58 -14.05
C ASP A 6 22.83 -6.06 -14.09
N ARG A 7 21.65 -5.51 -13.76
CA ARG A 7 21.43 -4.08 -13.67
C ARG A 7 22.24 -3.46 -12.54
N LEU A 8 22.22 -4.04 -11.33
CA LEU A 8 23.03 -3.56 -10.22
C LEU A 8 24.53 -3.57 -10.59
N THR A 9 25.00 -4.67 -11.20
CA THR A 9 26.38 -4.79 -11.70
C THR A 9 26.71 -3.67 -12.69
N ALA A 10 25.84 -3.42 -13.67
CA ALA A 10 26.05 -2.37 -14.67
C ALA A 10 26.03 -0.96 -14.09
N ASP A 11 25.07 -0.66 -13.20
CA ASP A 11 24.93 0.65 -12.55
C ASP A 11 26.16 0.94 -11.66
N TRP A 12 26.59 -0.06 -10.88
CA TRP A 12 27.80 0.08 -10.05
C TRP A 12 29.06 0.21 -10.90
N LEU A 13 29.24 -0.60 -11.97
CA LEU A 13 30.36 -0.51 -12.88
C LEU A 13 30.44 0.87 -13.54
N THR A 14 29.32 1.46 -13.92
CA THR A 14 29.25 2.82 -14.47
C THR A 14 29.85 3.83 -13.49
N LEU A 15 29.53 3.71 -12.20
CA LEU A 15 30.12 4.55 -11.15
C LEU A 15 31.63 4.28 -10.99
N ALA A 16 32.04 3.01 -10.96
CA ALA A 16 33.45 2.64 -10.81
C ALA A 16 34.30 3.15 -12.02
N GLN A 17 33.80 2.97 -13.24
CA GLN A 17 34.46 3.45 -14.47
C GLN A 17 34.53 4.97 -14.55
N SER A 18 33.52 5.68 -14.02
CA SER A 18 33.55 7.14 -13.88
C SER A 18 34.46 7.63 -12.75
N LYS A 19 35.20 6.72 -12.12
CA LYS A 19 36.10 6.99 -10.98
C LYS A 19 35.38 7.57 -9.76
N GLN A 20 34.11 7.18 -9.56
CA GLN A 20 33.37 7.49 -8.34
C GLN A 20 33.85 6.53 -7.23
N PRO A 21 34.59 7.01 -6.23
CA PRO A 21 35.23 6.12 -5.25
C PRO A 21 34.30 5.66 -4.14
N LEU A 22 33.18 6.35 -3.95
CA LEU A 22 32.18 6.10 -2.93
C LEU A 22 30.80 5.96 -3.57
N SER A 23 30.07 4.95 -3.18
CA SER A 23 28.67 4.76 -3.54
C SER A 23 27.90 4.12 -2.39
N ALA A 24 26.58 4.20 -2.43
CA ALA A 24 25.71 3.47 -1.52
C ALA A 24 24.80 2.55 -2.32
N ILE A 25 24.45 1.39 -1.74
CA ILE A 25 23.48 0.46 -2.29
C ILE A 25 22.34 0.31 -1.28
N GLU A 26 21.13 0.67 -1.72
CA GLU A 26 19.91 0.45 -0.97
C GLU A 26 19.35 -0.93 -1.35
N ALA A 27 19.35 -1.89 -0.43
CA ALA A 27 18.90 -3.25 -0.64
C ALA A 27 18.32 -3.83 0.66
N ALA A 28 17.33 -4.71 0.54
CA ALA A 28 16.84 -5.47 1.69
C ALA A 28 17.98 -6.29 2.31
N GLU A 29 18.10 -6.30 3.64
CA GLU A 29 19.19 -7.00 4.35
C GLU A 29 19.26 -8.49 3.98
N ILE A 30 18.12 -9.11 3.72
CA ILE A 30 18.02 -10.52 3.32
C ILE A 30 18.63 -10.80 1.92
N ASP A 31 18.83 -9.76 1.11
CA ASP A 31 19.40 -9.86 -0.24
C ASP A 31 20.93 -9.65 -0.25
N LEU A 32 21.58 -9.64 0.91
CA LEU A 32 23.02 -9.40 1.03
C LEU A 32 23.85 -10.27 0.08
N ASP A 33 23.59 -11.58 0.04
CA ASP A 33 24.35 -12.51 -0.80
C ASP A 33 24.15 -12.21 -2.30
N HIS A 34 22.96 -11.78 -2.70
CA HIS A 34 22.67 -11.37 -4.08
C HIS A 34 23.42 -10.10 -4.47
N VAL A 35 23.48 -9.11 -3.55
CA VAL A 35 24.25 -7.88 -3.75
C VAL A 35 25.75 -8.19 -3.83
N LEU A 36 26.28 -8.99 -2.93
CA LEU A 36 27.69 -9.39 -2.94
C LEU A 36 28.02 -10.15 -4.23
N ALA A 37 27.15 -11.06 -4.69
CA ALA A 37 27.33 -11.78 -5.94
C ALA A 37 27.38 -10.85 -7.16
N ALA A 38 26.53 -9.83 -7.20
CA ALA A 38 26.53 -8.82 -8.27
C ALA A 38 27.83 -7.98 -8.25
N LEU A 39 28.28 -7.58 -7.05
CA LEU A 39 29.53 -6.83 -6.89
C LEU A 39 30.77 -7.68 -7.22
N VAL A 40 30.79 -8.98 -6.89
CA VAL A 40 31.88 -9.89 -7.29
C VAL A 40 31.95 -9.95 -8.81
N SER A 41 30.83 -10.15 -9.50
CA SER A 41 30.80 -10.16 -10.98
C SER A 41 31.31 -8.84 -11.57
N GLY A 42 30.92 -7.69 -10.99
CA GLY A 42 31.42 -6.38 -11.41
C GLY A 42 32.92 -6.18 -11.10
N GLY A 43 33.40 -6.70 -9.96
CA GLY A 43 34.81 -6.66 -9.57
C GLY A 43 35.70 -7.47 -10.51
N GLU A 44 35.21 -8.63 -10.97
CA GLU A 44 35.90 -9.45 -11.97
C GLU A 44 36.11 -8.71 -13.31
N GLU A 45 35.15 -7.88 -13.73
CA GLU A 45 35.27 -7.09 -14.97
C GLU A 45 36.37 -6.01 -14.92
N ILE A 46 36.66 -5.49 -13.72
CA ILE A 46 37.69 -4.45 -13.52
C ILE A 46 38.93 -4.96 -12.77
N ASP A 47 39.03 -6.28 -12.58
CA ASP A 47 40.15 -6.98 -11.94
C ASP A 47 40.44 -6.45 -10.51
N VAL A 48 39.39 -6.36 -9.67
CA VAL A 48 39.52 -5.95 -8.26
C VAL A 48 38.79 -6.91 -7.33
N PRO A 49 39.39 -7.29 -6.18
CA PRO A 49 38.76 -8.14 -5.18
C PRO A 49 37.67 -7.40 -4.42
N ILE A 50 36.70 -8.16 -3.89
CA ILE A 50 35.63 -7.66 -3.06
C ILE A 50 35.89 -8.02 -1.59
N TYR A 51 35.66 -7.08 -0.71
CA TYR A 51 35.73 -7.26 0.73
C TYR A 51 34.40 -6.83 1.36
N PHE A 52 34.01 -7.51 2.43
CA PHE A 52 32.80 -7.22 3.18
C PHE A 52 33.08 -7.05 4.67
N TRP A 53 32.37 -6.12 5.30
CA TRP A 53 32.41 -5.96 6.74
C TRP A 53 31.08 -5.39 7.29
N ASN A 54 30.73 -5.86 8.46
CA ASN A 54 29.73 -5.25 9.34
C ASN A 54 30.20 -5.32 10.78
N VAL A 55 29.50 -4.64 11.70
CA VAL A 55 29.89 -4.55 13.12
C VAL A 55 29.97 -5.92 13.82
N GLY A 56 29.33 -6.96 13.29
CA GLY A 56 29.36 -8.33 13.82
C GLY A 56 30.68 -9.06 13.53
N TYR A 57 31.43 -8.64 12.51
CA TYR A 57 32.71 -9.27 12.16
C TYR A 57 33.90 -8.55 12.81
N PRO A 58 34.80 -9.29 13.51
CA PRO A 58 36.01 -8.70 14.08
C PRO A 58 37.03 -8.29 13.01
N TYR A 59 37.02 -8.98 11.87
CA TYR A 59 37.95 -8.72 10.76
C TYR A 59 37.19 -8.43 9.47
N LEU A 60 37.85 -7.70 8.57
CA LEU A 60 37.40 -7.54 7.20
C LEU A 60 37.37 -8.91 6.50
N GLN A 61 36.28 -9.22 5.80
CA GLN A 61 36.07 -10.48 5.11
C GLN A 61 36.47 -10.35 3.64
N SER A 62 37.24 -11.28 3.09
CA SER A 62 37.41 -11.46 1.65
C SER A 62 36.21 -12.21 1.10
N VAL A 63 35.59 -11.68 0.04
CA VAL A 63 34.40 -12.26 -0.61
C VAL A 63 34.82 -13.02 -1.85
N SER A 64 34.38 -14.27 -1.98
CA SER A 64 34.54 -15.06 -3.21
C SER A 64 33.22 -15.73 -3.56
N LYS A 65 33.02 -15.98 -4.86
CA LYS A 65 31.83 -16.66 -5.39
C LYS A 65 32.27 -17.87 -6.16
N THR A 66 31.85 -19.05 -5.69
CA THR A 66 31.92 -20.31 -6.44
C THR A 66 30.51 -20.75 -6.84
N GLU A 67 29.92 -21.67 -6.09
CA GLU A 67 28.47 -21.96 -6.16
C GLU A 67 27.65 -21.03 -5.26
N ALA A 68 28.23 -20.62 -4.12
CA ALA A 68 27.64 -19.69 -3.17
C ALA A 68 28.67 -18.61 -2.76
N ILE A 69 28.19 -17.54 -2.11
CA ILE A 69 29.07 -16.53 -1.50
C ILE A 69 29.82 -17.16 -0.33
N SER A 70 31.13 -17.00 -0.30
CA SER A 70 32.02 -17.43 0.78
C SER A 70 32.77 -16.24 1.34
N LEU A 71 32.80 -16.13 2.67
CA LEU A 71 33.49 -15.09 3.42
C LEU A 71 34.67 -15.69 4.18
N LYS A 72 35.84 -15.07 4.08
CA LYS A 72 37.07 -15.49 4.79
C LYS A 72 37.71 -14.29 5.47
N ASP A 73 38.12 -14.47 6.74
CA ASP A 73 38.83 -13.45 7.50
C ASP A 73 40.10 -12.99 6.78
N THR A 74 40.30 -11.68 6.72
CA THR A 74 41.57 -11.07 6.35
C THR A 74 42.41 -10.74 7.61
N ALA A 75 43.63 -10.25 7.43
CA ALA A 75 44.45 -9.75 8.55
C ALA A 75 43.99 -8.38 9.10
N THR A 76 43.05 -7.72 8.45
CA THR A 76 42.60 -6.37 8.82
C THR A 76 41.51 -6.44 9.86
N ARG A 77 41.84 -6.05 11.11
CA ARG A 77 40.87 -5.99 12.23
C ARG A 77 40.12 -4.66 12.18
N LEU A 78 38.79 -4.70 12.28
CA LEU A 78 37.91 -3.54 12.26
C LEU A 78 36.96 -3.48 13.48
N ARG A 79 36.98 -4.48 14.36
CA ARG A 79 36.14 -4.51 15.55
C ARG A 79 36.61 -3.43 16.55
N ASP A 80 35.67 -2.77 17.22
CA ASP A 80 35.86 -1.73 18.23
C ASP A 80 36.56 -0.46 17.70
N ILE A 81 36.51 -0.22 16.39
CA ILE A 81 37.10 0.94 15.76
C ILE A 81 36.04 2.04 15.62
N GLU A 82 36.33 3.21 16.19
CA GLU A 82 35.44 4.39 16.13
C GLU A 82 35.28 4.95 14.70
N PHE A 83 36.30 4.74 13.84
CA PHE A 83 36.35 5.27 12.47
C PHE A 83 36.73 4.18 11.46
N PRO A 84 35.81 3.26 11.12
CA PRO A 84 36.11 2.14 10.23
C PRO A 84 36.54 2.58 8.83
N LEU A 85 35.99 3.67 8.27
CA LEU A 85 36.41 4.17 6.96
C LEU A 85 37.84 4.66 6.96
N GLN A 86 38.28 5.39 7.99
CA GLN A 86 39.67 5.87 8.08
C GLN A 86 40.65 4.69 8.20
N THR A 87 40.28 3.67 8.96
CA THR A 87 41.11 2.45 9.09
C THR A 87 41.24 1.74 7.76
N LEU A 88 40.17 1.58 6.99
CA LEU A 88 40.21 1.03 5.65
C LEU A 88 41.09 1.84 4.70
N LEU A 89 41.03 3.17 4.80
CA LEU A 89 41.88 4.05 3.99
C LEU A 89 43.37 3.91 4.32
N SER A 90 43.72 3.51 5.52
CA SER A 90 45.11 3.31 5.96
C SER A 90 45.69 1.95 5.53
N THR A 91 44.84 0.99 5.12
CA THR A 91 45.29 -0.34 4.67
C THR A 91 46.05 -0.26 3.34
N THR A 92 46.83 -1.29 3.03
CA THR A 92 47.48 -1.44 1.70
C THR A 92 46.60 -2.19 0.70
N LEU A 93 45.46 -2.73 1.14
CA LEU A 93 44.54 -3.49 0.30
C LEU A 93 43.95 -2.62 -0.80
N GLN A 94 43.74 -3.20 -1.97
CA GLN A 94 43.02 -2.61 -3.11
C GLN A 94 41.80 -3.45 -3.38
N GLY A 95 40.71 -2.84 -3.85
CA GLY A 95 39.46 -3.54 -4.11
C GLY A 95 38.22 -2.75 -3.73
N VAL A 96 37.10 -3.43 -3.70
CA VAL A 96 35.79 -2.88 -3.30
C VAL A 96 35.52 -3.26 -1.85
N PHE A 97 35.33 -2.30 -1.00
CA PHE A 97 35.02 -2.49 0.43
C PHE A 97 33.54 -2.24 0.64
N VAL A 98 32.78 -3.30 0.83
CA VAL A 98 31.34 -3.26 1.12
C VAL A 98 31.14 -3.21 2.63
N ILE A 99 30.48 -2.17 3.11
CA ILE A 99 30.28 -1.94 4.54
C ILE A 99 28.78 -1.85 4.83
N SER A 100 28.28 -2.79 5.62
CA SER A 100 26.86 -2.81 6.01
C SER A 100 26.65 -2.22 7.40
N GLY A 101 25.50 -1.55 7.60
CA GLY A 101 25.04 -1.05 8.88
C GLY A 101 25.56 0.35 9.27
N LEU A 102 26.56 0.91 8.60
CA LEU A 102 27.08 2.25 8.93
C LEU A 102 26.07 3.37 8.69
N LEU A 103 25.15 3.21 7.75
CA LEU A 103 24.15 4.23 7.40
C LEU A 103 22.88 4.17 8.27
N ASN A 104 22.72 3.15 9.10
CA ASN A 104 21.51 2.97 9.89
C ASN A 104 21.24 4.09 10.90
N ASP A 105 22.27 4.82 11.36
CA ASP A 105 22.18 5.93 12.30
C ASP A 105 22.62 7.27 11.70
N PHE A 106 22.65 7.37 10.38
CA PHE A 106 23.27 8.49 9.67
C PHE A 106 22.70 9.86 10.06
N ALA A 107 21.38 9.97 10.25
CA ALA A 107 20.72 11.24 10.58
C ALA A 107 21.15 11.84 11.94
N SER A 108 21.71 11.02 12.85
CA SER A 108 22.09 11.43 14.20
C SER A 108 23.61 11.69 14.37
N HIS A 109 24.47 11.37 13.37
CA HIS A 109 25.91 11.33 13.54
C HIS A 109 26.66 12.32 12.62
N GLN A 110 26.85 13.55 13.08
CA GLN A 110 27.70 14.55 12.41
C GLN A 110 29.13 14.02 12.12
N LYS A 111 29.65 13.12 12.95
CA LYS A 111 30.96 12.49 12.75
C LYS A 111 30.99 11.64 11.48
N LEU A 112 29.96 10.82 11.24
CA LEU A 112 29.89 9.96 10.05
C LEU A 112 29.82 10.77 8.75
N TYR A 113 29.12 11.91 8.76
CA TYR A 113 29.12 12.85 7.64
C TYR A 113 30.53 13.28 7.26
N GLN A 114 31.33 13.70 8.26
CA GLN A 114 32.72 14.15 8.02
C GLN A 114 33.62 12.98 7.60
N GLU A 115 33.41 11.81 8.15
CA GLU A 115 34.15 10.61 7.78
C GLU A 115 33.92 10.22 6.31
N ILE A 116 32.66 10.21 5.84
CA ILE A 116 32.32 9.95 4.43
C ILE A 116 32.92 11.00 3.52
N SER A 117 32.78 12.27 3.86
CA SER A 117 33.37 13.39 3.08
C SER A 117 34.90 13.26 2.98
N ASN A 118 35.57 13.01 4.10
CA ASN A 118 37.02 12.83 4.14
C ASN A 118 37.47 11.59 3.33
N ALA A 119 36.71 10.47 3.44
CA ALA A 119 36.98 9.26 2.68
C ALA A 119 36.91 9.53 1.18
N PHE A 120 35.85 10.22 0.72
CA PHE A 120 35.70 10.56 -0.69
C PHE A 120 36.92 11.35 -1.22
N TYR A 121 37.31 12.44 -0.57
CA TYR A 121 38.43 13.28 -1.02
C TYR A 121 39.77 12.53 -0.93
N THR A 122 39.96 11.69 0.07
CA THR A 122 41.16 10.86 0.22
C THR A 122 41.30 9.88 -0.92
N LEU A 123 40.24 9.14 -1.23
CA LEU A 123 40.22 8.17 -2.34
C LEU A 123 40.38 8.86 -3.68
N LYS A 124 39.69 9.98 -3.90
CA LYS A 124 39.80 10.77 -5.14
C LYS A 124 41.22 11.26 -5.42
N ARG A 125 41.99 11.61 -4.38
CA ARG A 125 43.37 12.07 -4.50
C ARG A 125 44.38 10.95 -4.74
N ASN A 126 44.10 9.75 -4.20
CA ASN A 126 45.08 8.66 -4.17
C ASN A 126 45.12 7.80 -5.44
N HIS A 127 44.26 8.02 -6.42
CA HIS A 127 44.17 7.31 -7.74
C HIS A 127 44.38 5.77 -7.72
N ARG A 128 44.14 5.15 -6.57
CA ARG A 128 44.25 3.69 -6.42
C ARG A 128 42.92 3.03 -6.78
N SER A 129 42.93 1.77 -7.25
CA SER A 129 41.74 0.96 -7.50
C SER A 129 41.06 0.55 -6.19
N ARG A 130 40.46 1.54 -5.50
CA ARG A 130 39.76 1.38 -4.22
C ARG A 130 38.40 2.04 -4.31
N TYR A 131 37.40 1.26 -3.98
CA TYR A 131 35.99 1.67 -3.96
C TYR A 131 35.37 1.32 -2.62
N ILE A 132 34.58 2.19 -2.06
CA ILE A 132 33.80 1.91 -0.85
C ILE A 132 32.32 1.93 -1.23
N VAL A 133 31.62 0.85 -0.88
CA VAL A 133 30.18 0.69 -1.06
C VAL A 133 29.53 0.61 0.32
N LEU A 134 28.68 1.56 0.63
CA LEU A 134 27.90 1.55 1.89
C LEU A 134 26.55 0.87 1.62
N LEU A 135 26.26 -0.19 2.36
CA LEU A 135 25.03 -0.97 2.20
C LEU A 135 24.04 -0.65 3.32
N GLY A 136 22.78 -0.41 2.96
CA GLY A 136 21.69 -0.16 3.91
C GLY A 136 20.32 -0.53 3.34
N ASP A 137 19.38 -0.78 4.22
CA ASP A 137 17.99 -1.15 3.86
C ASP A 137 17.16 0.08 3.42
N SER A 138 17.46 1.24 4.00
CA SER A 138 16.88 2.54 3.61
C SER A 138 17.92 3.63 3.77
N ILE A 139 18.25 4.30 2.67
CA ILE A 139 19.35 5.29 2.63
C ILE A 139 18.80 6.68 2.38
N ASP A 140 18.79 7.52 3.42
CA ASP A 140 18.43 8.94 3.33
C ASP A 140 19.71 9.78 3.37
N VAL A 141 20.23 10.17 2.21
CA VAL A 141 21.44 10.97 2.08
C VAL A 141 21.09 12.45 2.14
N SER A 142 21.75 13.19 3.04
CA SER A 142 21.59 14.66 3.07
C SER A 142 22.07 15.33 1.77
N LEU A 143 21.38 16.40 1.35
CA LEU A 143 21.67 17.13 0.11
C LEU A 143 23.16 17.42 -0.15
N PRO A 144 23.98 17.83 0.84
CA PRO A 144 25.40 18.08 0.60
C PRO A 144 26.23 16.83 0.29
N LEU A 145 25.82 15.65 0.74
CA LEU A 145 26.51 14.38 0.45
C LEU A 145 26.04 13.72 -0.83
N TYR A 146 24.89 14.09 -1.35
CA TYR A 146 24.31 13.45 -2.53
C TYR A 146 25.28 13.35 -3.72
N PRO A 147 26.10 14.39 -4.06
CA PRO A 147 27.10 14.27 -5.12
C PRO A 147 28.29 13.38 -4.77
N LEU A 148 28.56 13.18 -3.47
CA LEU A 148 29.71 12.39 -2.99
C LEU A 148 29.36 10.91 -2.83
N LEU A 149 28.08 10.61 -2.56
CA LEU A 149 27.57 9.27 -2.25
C LEU A 149 26.34 8.98 -3.12
N PRO A 150 26.49 8.70 -4.42
CA PRO A 150 25.38 8.28 -5.25
C PRO A 150 24.79 6.97 -4.73
N VAL A 151 23.46 6.87 -4.74
CA VAL A 151 22.71 5.71 -4.25
C VAL A 151 22.21 4.89 -5.43
N VAL A 152 22.56 3.62 -5.46
CA VAL A 152 22.03 2.62 -6.39
C VAL A 152 21.02 1.76 -5.64
N ARG A 153 19.89 1.48 -6.27
CA ARG A 153 18.84 0.66 -5.64
C ARG A 153 18.82 -0.74 -6.21
N PHE A 154 18.83 -1.73 -5.32
CA PHE A 154 18.59 -3.13 -5.64
C PHE A 154 17.12 -3.44 -5.33
N THR A 155 16.30 -3.46 -6.38
CA THR A 155 14.85 -3.66 -6.25
C THR A 155 14.48 -5.15 -6.29
N PRO A 156 13.28 -5.53 -5.79
CA PRO A 156 12.78 -6.91 -5.88
C PRO A 156 12.80 -7.44 -7.32
N PRO A 157 12.86 -8.78 -7.51
CA PRO A 157 12.94 -9.38 -8.83
C PRO A 157 11.71 -9.10 -9.68
N SER A 158 11.91 -8.94 -10.97
CA SER A 158 10.84 -8.82 -11.98
C SER A 158 10.04 -10.11 -12.09
N LYS A 159 8.84 -10.04 -12.65
CA LYS A 159 8.00 -11.23 -12.89
C LYS A 159 8.70 -12.30 -13.71
N THR A 160 9.53 -11.89 -14.68
CA THR A 160 10.32 -12.82 -15.50
C THR A 160 11.36 -13.56 -14.67
N GLU A 161 12.06 -12.85 -13.79
CA GLU A 161 13.04 -13.44 -12.88
C GLU A 161 12.38 -14.38 -11.87
N ILE A 162 11.25 -13.98 -11.28
CA ILE A 162 10.47 -14.85 -10.39
C ILE A 162 10.03 -16.12 -11.13
N THR A 163 9.59 -15.99 -12.39
CA THR A 163 9.23 -17.16 -13.21
C THR A 163 10.39 -18.11 -13.35
N ASN A 164 11.60 -17.60 -13.63
CA ASN A 164 12.80 -18.43 -13.75
C ASN A 164 13.16 -19.11 -12.42
N ILE A 165 13.09 -18.38 -11.31
CA ILE A 165 13.36 -18.92 -9.97
C ILE A 165 12.34 -20.03 -9.63
N VAL A 166 11.05 -19.80 -9.87
CA VAL A 166 9.99 -20.79 -9.62
C VAL A 166 10.20 -22.04 -10.48
N LEU A 167 10.50 -21.88 -11.79
CA LEU A 167 10.73 -23.00 -12.68
C LEU A 167 11.94 -23.84 -12.25
N ALA A 168 13.07 -23.19 -11.92
CA ALA A 168 14.25 -23.88 -11.42
C ALA A 168 13.94 -24.67 -10.15
N SER A 169 13.26 -24.04 -9.18
CA SER A 169 12.90 -24.69 -7.92
C SER A 169 11.90 -25.83 -8.07
N LEU A 170 10.92 -25.73 -8.98
CA LEU A 170 9.99 -26.82 -9.29
C LEU A 170 10.73 -28.03 -9.91
N LEU A 171 11.66 -27.77 -10.83
CA LEU A 171 12.47 -28.80 -11.46
C LEU A 171 13.38 -29.51 -10.44
N GLU A 172 14.07 -28.77 -9.60
CA GLU A 172 14.93 -29.33 -8.53
C GLU A 172 14.15 -30.24 -7.57
N ASN A 173 12.90 -29.89 -7.26
CA ASN A 173 12.04 -30.67 -6.38
C ASN A 173 11.16 -31.68 -7.10
N GLN A 174 11.36 -31.91 -8.40
CA GLN A 174 10.67 -32.91 -9.23
C GLN A 174 9.14 -32.71 -9.34
N TYR A 175 8.67 -31.46 -9.29
CA TYR A 175 7.26 -31.14 -9.50
C TYR A 175 7.00 -30.78 -10.96
N GLU A 176 5.90 -31.34 -11.51
CA GLU A 176 5.40 -30.91 -12.81
C GLU A 176 4.82 -29.49 -12.74
N SER A 177 5.22 -28.64 -13.67
CA SER A 177 4.74 -27.27 -13.74
C SER A 177 3.68 -27.13 -14.84
N ASN A 178 2.51 -26.58 -14.50
CA ASN A 178 1.55 -26.08 -15.48
C ASN A 178 1.55 -24.54 -15.49
N ASP A 179 1.00 -23.93 -16.54
CA ASP A 179 1.02 -22.47 -16.69
C ASP A 179 0.19 -21.75 -15.63
N GLU A 180 -0.87 -22.37 -15.13
CA GLU A 180 -1.71 -21.81 -14.09
C GLU A 180 -0.97 -21.75 -12.74
N LEU A 181 -0.33 -22.84 -12.33
CA LEU A 181 0.49 -22.89 -11.11
C LEU A 181 1.61 -21.84 -11.16
N LYS A 182 2.32 -21.77 -12.30
CA LYS A 182 3.39 -20.76 -12.50
C LYS A 182 2.85 -19.34 -12.31
N ARG A 183 1.73 -19.03 -12.97
CA ARG A 183 1.09 -17.72 -12.88
C ARG A 183 0.72 -17.37 -11.44
N GLN A 184 0.10 -18.30 -10.71
CA GLN A 184 -0.33 -18.11 -9.33
C GLN A 184 0.86 -17.95 -8.38
N LEU A 185 1.91 -18.75 -8.51
CA LEU A 185 3.13 -18.63 -7.71
C LEU A 185 3.87 -17.32 -7.99
N VAL A 186 4.02 -16.93 -9.25
CA VAL A 186 4.62 -15.64 -9.63
C VAL A 186 3.83 -14.48 -9.03
N GLN A 187 2.51 -14.54 -9.07
CA GLN A 187 1.65 -13.51 -8.46
C GLN A 187 1.81 -13.47 -6.94
N ALA A 188 1.84 -14.62 -6.27
CA ALA A 188 2.01 -14.70 -4.82
C ALA A 188 3.38 -14.17 -4.35
N LEU A 189 4.45 -14.43 -5.12
CA LEU A 189 5.83 -14.07 -4.79
C LEU A 189 6.23 -12.66 -5.28
N SER A 190 5.48 -12.04 -6.19
CA SER A 190 5.79 -10.70 -6.73
C SER A 190 5.95 -9.67 -5.60
N GLY A 191 6.99 -8.82 -5.70
CA GLY A 191 7.28 -7.78 -4.72
C GLY A 191 7.99 -8.26 -3.45
N MET A 192 8.39 -9.52 -3.39
CA MET A 192 9.25 -10.03 -2.32
C MET A 192 10.73 -9.92 -2.72
N PRO A 193 11.65 -9.62 -1.78
CA PRO A 193 13.09 -9.72 -2.00
C PRO A 193 13.52 -11.12 -2.45
N TYR A 194 14.65 -11.23 -3.14
CA TYR A 194 15.17 -12.53 -3.62
C TYR A 194 15.36 -13.55 -2.52
N GLY A 195 16.03 -13.16 -1.42
CA GLY A 195 16.27 -14.04 -0.28
C GLY A 195 14.99 -14.50 0.41
N GLU A 196 13.96 -13.64 0.44
CA GLU A 196 12.65 -14.03 0.96
C GLU A 196 11.95 -15.06 0.06
N ILE A 197 12.01 -14.87 -1.26
CA ILE A 197 11.46 -15.84 -2.23
C ILE A 197 12.11 -17.21 -2.05
N GLU A 198 13.44 -17.27 -1.92
CA GLU A 198 14.16 -18.51 -1.69
C GLU A 198 13.72 -19.20 -0.39
N ILE A 199 13.55 -18.45 0.70
CA ILE A 199 13.05 -19.00 1.97
C ILE A 199 11.65 -19.56 1.82
N VAL A 200 10.74 -18.81 1.19
CA VAL A 200 9.35 -19.24 0.98
C VAL A 200 9.28 -20.51 0.16
N LEU A 201 10.00 -20.57 -0.96
CA LEU A 201 10.02 -21.75 -1.82
C LEU A 201 10.56 -22.97 -1.07
N ARG A 202 11.67 -22.82 -0.33
CA ARG A 202 12.25 -23.88 0.48
C ARG A 202 11.29 -24.40 1.54
N GLN A 203 10.61 -23.49 2.25
CA GLN A 203 9.60 -23.87 3.25
C GLN A 203 8.36 -24.51 2.61
N MET A 204 7.91 -23.98 1.48
CA MET A 204 6.78 -24.50 0.73
C MET A 204 7.01 -25.96 0.31
N PHE A 205 8.13 -26.28 -0.31
CA PHE A 205 8.45 -27.65 -0.71
C PHE A 205 8.64 -28.60 0.47
N SER A 206 9.05 -28.08 1.65
CA SER A 206 9.17 -28.93 2.84
C SER A 206 7.85 -29.20 3.56
N LYS A 207 6.86 -28.30 3.44
CA LYS A 207 5.61 -28.36 4.23
C LYS A 207 4.38 -28.72 3.42
N VAL A 208 4.39 -28.51 2.11
CA VAL A 208 3.24 -28.66 1.23
C VAL A 208 3.52 -29.75 0.20
N SER A 209 2.82 -30.88 0.33
CA SER A 209 2.95 -31.99 -0.62
C SER A 209 2.00 -31.86 -1.81
N GLU A 210 0.90 -31.13 -1.65
CA GLU A 210 -0.14 -30.97 -2.67
C GLU A 210 0.10 -29.67 -3.46
N VAL A 211 0.32 -29.83 -4.76
CA VAL A 211 0.66 -28.72 -5.68
C VAL A 211 -0.37 -27.60 -5.69
N ALA A 212 -1.65 -27.95 -5.58
CA ALA A 212 -2.76 -26.99 -5.57
C ALA A 212 -2.72 -26.02 -4.37
N LEU A 213 -2.10 -26.41 -3.26
CA LEU A 213 -2.00 -25.60 -2.03
C LEU A 213 -0.76 -24.69 -2.00
N MET A 214 0.20 -24.89 -2.90
CA MET A 214 1.46 -24.14 -2.93
C MET A 214 1.28 -22.61 -3.07
N PRO A 215 0.45 -22.11 -4.00
CA PRO A 215 0.23 -20.66 -4.12
C PRO A 215 -0.42 -20.05 -2.88
N GLY A 216 -1.35 -20.79 -2.24
CA GLY A 216 -1.99 -20.39 -1.00
C GLY A 216 -0.99 -20.27 0.16
N PHE A 217 -0.04 -21.20 0.26
CA PHE A 217 1.04 -21.15 1.25
C PHE A 217 1.94 -19.91 1.05
N ALA A 218 2.39 -19.67 -0.18
CA ALA A 218 3.23 -18.51 -0.50
C ALA A 218 2.52 -17.18 -0.19
N LEU A 219 1.23 -17.08 -0.52
CA LEU A 219 0.41 -15.92 -0.22
C LEU A 219 0.19 -15.72 1.29
N ALA A 220 -0.02 -16.80 2.04
CA ALA A 220 -0.19 -16.74 3.50
C ALA A 220 1.10 -16.25 4.18
N TYR A 221 2.25 -16.77 3.76
CA TYR A 221 3.57 -16.30 4.22
C TYR A 221 3.75 -14.80 3.95
N LYS A 222 3.47 -14.36 2.73
CA LYS A 222 3.56 -12.95 2.34
C LYS A 222 2.66 -12.07 3.21
N ARG A 223 1.42 -12.48 3.43
CA ARG A 223 0.46 -11.75 4.31
C ARG A 223 1.00 -11.58 5.73
N GLU A 224 1.57 -12.62 6.30
CA GLU A 224 2.13 -12.59 7.65
C GLU A 224 3.32 -11.62 7.75
N LYS A 225 4.24 -11.69 6.81
CA LYS A 225 5.43 -10.81 6.76
C LYS A 225 5.07 -9.34 6.57
N LEU A 226 4.16 -9.05 5.65
CA LEU A 226 3.72 -7.69 5.37
C LEU A 226 2.97 -7.08 6.55
N LYS A 227 2.20 -7.88 7.30
CA LYS A 227 1.49 -7.42 8.50
C LYS A 227 2.46 -6.86 9.55
N GLY A 228 3.63 -7.46 9.72
CA GLY A 228 4.67 -6.96 10.62
C GLY A 228 5.25 -5.59 10.22
N ARG A 229 5.07 -5.19 8.95
CA ARG A 229 5.52 -3.88 8.40
C ARG A 229 4.37 -2.88 8.21
N GLY A 230 3.20 -3.16 8.75
CA GLY A 230 2.02 -2.29 8.62
C GLY A 230 1.33 -2.34 7.25
N ILE A 231 1.61 -3.37 6.45
CA ILE A 231 1.04 -3.56 5.12
C ILE A 231 0.10 -4.77 5.17
N ALA A 232 -1.10 -4.62 4.67
CA ALA A 232 -2.08 -5.69 4.62
C ALA A 232 -2.42 -6.07 3.17
N LEU A 233 -2.65 -7.37 2.95
CA LEU A 233 -3.29 -7.89 1.75
C LEU A 233 -4.68 -8.40 2.16
N PRO A 234 -5.70 -7.54 2.17
CA PRO A 234 -7.05 -7.92 2.59
C PRO A 234 -7.61 -9.05 1.72
N ALA A 235 -8.43 -9.89 2.32
CA ALA A 235 -9.25 -10.81 1.53
C ALA A 235 -10.27 -10.01 0.69
N GLU A 236 -10.68 -10.58 -0.42
CA GLU A 236 -11.79 -10.01 -1.20
C GLU A 236 -13.06 -9.98 -0.34
N PRO A 237 -13.84 -8.88 -0.42
CA PRO A 237 -15.14 -8.82 0.25
C PRO A 237 -16.10 -9.90 -0.29
N ASP A 238 -16.88 -10.52 0.61
CA ASP A 238 -17.91 -11.52 0.26
C ASP A 238 -19.14 -10.92 -0.45
N ILE A 239 -19.11 -9.64 -0.75
CA ILE A 239 -20.17 -8.95 -1.47
C ILE A 239 -19.65 -8.49 -2.84
N ASP A 240 -20.54 -8.46 -3.83
CA ASP A 240 -20.16 -8.09 -5.20
C ASP A 240 -20.41 -6.62 -5.52
N ARG A 241 -21.24 -5.93 -4.72
CA ARG A 241 -21.54 -4.51 -4.91
C ARG A 241 -21.91 -3.82 -3.59
N VAL A 242 -21.73 -2.50 -3.59
CA VAL A 242 -22.27 -1.60 -2.56
C VAL A 242 -23.42 -0.81 -3.17
N ALA A 243 -24.53 -0.74 -2.44
CA ALA A 243 -25.71 -0.01 -2.89
C ALA A 243 -25.42 1.50 -3.07
N GLY A 244 -25.99 2.09 -4.12
CA GLY A 244 -25.90 3.53 -4.37
C GLY A 244 -24.50 4.04 -4.75
N MET A 245 -23.72 3.24 -5.46
CA MET A 245 -22.36 3.64 -5.90
C MET A 245 -22.19 3.62 -7.43
N ASP A 246 -23.26 3.86 -8.19
CA ASP A 246 -23.28 3.72 -9.64
C ASP A 246 -22.26 4.58 -10.36
N GLU A 247 -22.04 5.82 -9.92
CA GLU A 247 -21.06 6.72 -10.53
C GLU A 247 -19.61 6.33 -10.19
N LEU A 248 -19.37 5.83 -8.98
CA LEU A 248 -18.07 5.26 -8.63
C LEU A 248 -17.79 4.01 -9.46
N ASP A 249 -18.77 3.14 -9.59
CA ASP A 249 -18.68 1.91 -10.38
C ASP A 249 -18.34 2.20 -11.84
N ARG A 250 -19.00 3.18 -12.46
CA ARG A 250 -18.68 3.64 -13.83
C ARG A 250 -17.24 4.17 -13.93
N THR A 251 -16.77 4.85 -12.88
CA THR A 251 -15.38 5.34 -12.86
C THR A 251 -14.40 4.17 -12.77
N MET A 252 -14.67 3.18 -11.91
CA MET A 252 -13.81 2.00 -11.77
C MET A 252 -13.78 1.15 -13.05
N ASP A 253 -14.90 1.03 -13.77
CA ASP A 253 -14.93 0.35 -15.07
C ASP A 253 -14.07 1.07 -16.12
N LYS A 254 -14.08 2.40 -16.14
CA LYS A 254 -13.18 3.18 -17.00
C LYS A 254 -11.72 2.95 -16.63
N ILE A 255 -11.40 2.96 -15.34
CA ILE A 255 -10.04 2.70 -14.85
C ILE A 255 -9.60 1.30 -15.24
N ARG A 256 -10.45 0.28 -15.09
CA ARG A 256 -10.16 -1.09 -15.53
C ARG A 256 -9.75 -1.16 -17.00
N LEU A 257 -10.45 -0.45 -17.87
CA LEU A 257 -10.13 -0.41 -19.30
C LEU A 257 -8.78 0.26 -19.58
N LEU A 258 -8.35 1.19 -18.74
CA LEU A 258 -7.05 1.86 -18.88
C LEU A 258 -5.86 0.98 -18.49
N PHE A 259 -6.09 -0.14 -17.78
CA PHE A 259 -5.06 -1.15 -17.50
C PHE A 259 -4.88 -2.17 -18.63
N GLN A 260 -5.69 -2.12 -19.69
CA GLN A 260 -5.57 -3.04 -20.80
C GLN A 260 -4.43 -2.62 -21.76
N PRO A 261 -3.76 -3.59 -22.42
CA PRO A 261 -2.67 -3.30 -23.36
C PRO A 261 -3.08 -2.35 -24.50
N GLU A 262 -4.35 -2.38 -24.92
CA GLU A 262 -4.88 -1.51 -25.97
C GLU A 262 -4.89 -0.02 -25.57
N ALA A 263 -5.04 0.27 -24.27
CA ALA A 263 -4.96 1.63 -23.76
C ALA A 263 -3.51 2.14 -23.82
N GLU A 264 -2.54 1.32 -23.42
CA GLU A 264 -1.12 1.64 -23.50
C GLU A 264 -0.67 1.88 -24.94
N ALA A 265 -1.12 1.05 -25.88
CA ALA A 265 -0.86 1.20 -27.32
C ALA A 265 -1.36 2.54 -27.88
N ARG A 266 -2.35 3.17 -27.23
CA ARG A 266 -2.88 4.50 -27.56
C ARG A 266 -2.29 5.62 -26.70
N GLY A 267 -1.24 5.34 -25.92
CA GLY A 267 -0.63 6.30 -25.00
C GLY A 267 -1.53 6.70 -23.82
N ARG A 268 -2.57 5.90 -23.51
CA ARG A 268 -3.45 6.13 -22.36
C ARG A 268 -2.87 5.42 -21.13
N ARG A 269 -3.01 6.05 -19.96
CA ARG A 269 -2.54 5.51 -18.69
C ARG A 269 -3.68 5.53 -17.67
N PRO A 270 -3.69 4.58 -16.71
CA PRO A 270 -4.60 4.67 -15.57
C PRO A 270 -4.30 5.92 -14.75
N PRO A 271 -5.30 6.45 -14.03
CA PRO A 271 -5.10 7.56 -13.11
C PRO A 271 -4.17 7.11 -11.97
N LYS A 272 -3.39 8.03 -11.44
CA LYS A 272 -2.49 7.74 -10.33
C LYS A 272 -3.21 7.60 -9.00
N ALA A 273 -4.27 8.42 -8.80
CA ALA A 273 -5.00 8.38 -7.53
C ALA A 273 -6.48 8.76 -7.66
N VAL A 274 -7.28 8.13 -6.80
CA VAL A 274 -8.72 8.36 -6.58
C VAL A 274 -8.96 8.67 -5.12
N LEU A 275 -9.67 9.75 -4.82
CA LEU A 275 -10.05 10.14 -3.47
C LEU A 275 -11.52 9.82 -3.21
N LEU A 276 -11.79 9.09 -2.14
CA LEU A 276 -13.13 8.80 -1.63
C LEU A 276 -13.35 9.63 -0.36
N TRP A 277 -14.12 10.67 -0.50
CA TRP A 277 -14.36 11.64 0.56
C TRP A 277 -15.80 11.63 1.04
N GLY A 278 -16.03 11.80 2.32
CA GLY A 278 -17.40 11.95 2.84
C GLY A 278 -17.61 11.49 4.27
N ILE A 279 -18.87 11.39 4.65
CA ILE A 279 -19.32 11.12 6.02
C ILE A 279 -18.83 9.74 6.49
N PRO A 280 -18.42 9.58 7.77
CA PRO A 280 -18.15 8.26 8.35
C PRO A 280 -19.36 7.32 8.26
N GLY A 281 -19.11 6.03 8.03
CA GLY A 281 -20.17 5.01 7.97
C GLY A 281 -20.92 4.91 6.63
N THR A 282 -20.52 5.68 5.61
CA THR A 282 -21.11 5.62 4.26
C THR A 282 -20.58 4.52 3.35
N GLY A 283 -19.61 3.70 3.84
CA GLY A 283 -19.09 2.56 3.09
C GLY A 283 -17.84 2.84 2.25
N LYS A 284 -17.12 3.96 2.45
CA LYS A 284 -15.91 4.34 1.70
C LYS A 284 -14.84 3.24 1.65
N SER A 285 -14.46 2.69 2.81
CA SER A 285 -13.41 1.65 2.88
C SER A 285 -13.85 0.35 2.21
N LEU A 286 -15.15 0.02 2.28
CA LEU A 286 -15.71 -1.13 1.58
C LEU A 286 -15.71 -0.91 0.07
N ALA A 287 -16.10 0.28 -0.39
CA ALA A 287 -16.06 0.69 -1.77
C ALA A 287 -14.65 0.62 -2.37
N ALA A 288 -13.63 1.06 -1.61
CA ALA A 288 -12.23 0.96 -2.03
C ALA A 288 -11.80 -0.50 -2.26
N LYS A 289 -12.18 -1.42 -1.36
CA LYS A 289 -11.89 -2.85 -1.49
C LYS A 289 -12.58 -3.48 -2.70
N LEU A 290 -13.85 -3.14 -2.92
CA LEU A 290 -14.60 -3.61 -4.10
C LEU A 290 -14.08 -3.01 -5.41
N SER A 291 -13.59 -1.77 -5.36
CA SER A 291 -12.94 -1.14 -6.51
C SER A 291 -11.74 -1.95 -7.00
N ALA A 292 -10.93 -2.50 -6.09
CA ALA A 292 -9.80 -3.36 -6.46
C ALA A 292 -10.27 -4.65 -7.17
N LYS A 293 -11.31 -5.31 -6.64
CA LYS A 293 -11.94 -6.48 -7.27
C LYS A 293 -12.45 -6.13 -8.68
N ARG A 294 -13.12 -5.00 -8.84
CA ARG A 294 -13.69 -4.54 -10.11
C ARG A 294 -12.62 -4.18 -11.15
N ILE A 295 -11.52 -3.57 -10.71
CA ILE A 295 -10.36 -3.26 -11.56
C ILE A 295 -9.65 -4.55 -11.97
N GLY A 296 -9.72 -5.62 -11.18
CA GLY A 296 -8.97 -6.86 -11.35
C GLY A 296 -7.53 -6.76 -10.89
N GLY A 297 -7.25 -5.86 -9.94
CA GLY A 297 -5.92 -5.62 -9.39
C GLY A 297 -5.74 -6.23 -8.01
N THR A 298 -4.48 -6.50 -7.64
CA THR A 298 -4.13 -6.91 -6.28
C THR A 298 -4.39 -5.75 -5.32
N LEU A 299 -5.16 -5.99 -4.25
CA LEU A 299 -5.40 -4.99 -3.20
C LEU A 299 -4.27 -5.02 -2.18
N VAL A 300 -3.55 -3.92 -2.05
CA VAL A 300 -2.56 -3.68 -1.00
C VAL A 300 -3.08 -2.55 -0.13
N ALA A 301 -3.33 -2.82 1.14
CA ALA A 301 -3.81 -1.82 2.09
C ALA A 301 -2.70 -1.39 3.05
N ALA A 302 -2.63 -0.11 3.31
CA ALA A 302 -1.70 0.49 4.24
C ALA A 302 -2.43 1.45 5.19
N ASP A 303 -1.90 1.56 6.40
CA ASP A 303 -2.34 2.53 7.42
C ASP A 303 -1.11 3.27 7.96
N TRP A 304 -1.22 4.57 8.08
CA TRP A 304 -0.11 5.42 8.53
C TRP A 304 0.46 5.01 9.87
N ASN A 305 -0.40 4.70 10.85
CA ASN A 305 0.04 4.35 12.20
C ASN A 305 0.82 3.03 12.21
N SER A 306 0.42 2.09 11.37
CA SER A 306 1.06 0.78 11.26
C SER A 306 2.37 0.82 10.48
N LEU A 307 2.54 1.81 9.57
CA LEU A 307 3.78 2.03 8.84
C LEU A 307 4.86 2.73 9.70
N VAL A 308 4.46 3.44 10.75
CA VAL A 308 5.43 4.06 11.67
C VAL A 308 6.12 2.98 12.49
N GLY A 309 7.43 2.86 12.32
CA GLY A 309 8.31 1.98 13.09
C GLY A 309 8.82 2.63 14.37
N GLN A 310 9.70 1.94 15.06
CA GLN A 310 10.33 2.43 16.30
C GLN A 310 11.33 3.57 16.05
N SER A 311 11.83 3.67 14.82
CA SER A 311 12.75 4.73 14.36
C SER A 311 12.26 5.41 13.08
N VAL A 312 12.83 6.59 12.78
CA VAL A 312 12.58 7.29 11.51
C VAL A 312 13.00 6.42 10.32
N GLN A 313 14.09 5.71 10.45
CA GLN A 313 14.64 4.85 9.40
C GLN A 313 13.75 3.65 9.14
N GLU A 314 13.30 2.97 10.18
CA GLU A 314 12.36 1.86 10.05
C GLU A 314 11.06 2.31 9.36
N SER A 315 10.56 3.49 9.73
CA SER A 315 9.38 4.08 9.09
C SER A 315 9.61 4.39 7.61
N MET A 316 10.80 4.91 7.27
CA MET A 316 11.18 5.17 5.88
C MET A 316 11.42 3.86 5.10
N ALA A 317 11.98 2.84 5.72
CA ALA A 317 12.12 1.51 5.13
C ALA A 317 10.74 0.87 4.86
N ASN A 318 9.78 1.00 5.79
CA ASN A 318 8.43 0.48 5.63
C ASN A 318 7.71 1.14 4.44
N ILE A 319 7.78 2.47 4.30
CA ILE A 319 7.15 3.17 3.16
C ILE A 319 7.85 2.81 1.83
N ASN A 320 9.19 2.72 1.79
CA ASN A 320 9.91 2.29 0.60
C ASN A 320 9.51 0.87 0.20
N HIS A 321 9.48 -0.06 1.16
CA HIS A 321 9.06 -1.42 0.91
C HIS A 321 7.62 -1.52 0.40
N LEU A 322 6.69 -0.70 0.94
CA LEU A 322 5.32 -0.61 0.43
C LEU A 322 5.31 -0.18 -1.05
N LEU A 323 6.06 0.87 -1.40
CA LEU A 323 6.10 1.40 -2.76
C LEU A 323 6.74 0.40 -3.74
N ASP A 324 7.84 -0.24 -3.37
CA ASP A 324 8.48 -1.29 -4.17
C ASP A 324 7.56 -2.51 -4.37
N LEU A 325 6.81 -2.88 -3.32
CA LEU A 325 5.82 -3.96 -3.40
C LEU A 325 4.72 -3.64 -4.43
N VAL A 326 4.14 -2.44 -4.39
CA VAL A 326 3.06 -2.09 -5.31
C VAL A 326 3.57 -1.93 -6.74
N ASP A 327 4.77 -1.36 -6.94
CA ASP A 327 5.37 -1.19 -8.26
C ASP A 327 5.69 -2.55 -8.93
N SER A 328 6.07 -3.56 -8.15
CA SER A 328 6.39 -4.91 -8.65
C SER A 328 5.18 -5.84 -8.74
N SER A 329 4.05 -5.49 -8.12
CA SER A 329 2.85 -6.36 -8.09
C SER A 329 2.09 -6.46 -9.42
N GLY A 330 2.39 -5.59 -10.40
CA GLY A 330 1.62 -5.47 -11.64
C GLY A 330 0.36 -4.64 -11.42
N THR A 331 -0.78 -5.02 -12.01
CA THR A 331 -2.03 -4.28 -11.77
C THR A 331 -2.37 -4.34 -10.29
N CYS A 332 -2.31 -3.19 -9.62
CA CYS A 332 -2.41 -3.08 -8.18
C CYS A 332 -3.26 -1.88 -7.78
N VAL A 333 -4.02 -2.04 -6.71
CA VAL A 333 -4.73 -0.96 -6.02
C VAL A 333 -4.06 -0.77 -4.66
N LEU A 334 -3.41 0.37 -4.48
CA LEU A 334 -2.86 0.79 -3.20
C LEU A 334 -3.94 1.54 -2.43
N PHE A 335 -4.40 0.96 -1.34
CA PHE A 335 -5.46 1.53 -0.52
C PHE A 335 -4.91 2.15 0.77
N PHE A 336 -5.22 3.43 0.99
CA PHE A 336 -4.99 4.12 2.25
C PHE A 336 -6.30 4.50 2.90
N ASP A 337 -6.54 3.96 4.10
CA ASP A 337 -7.69 4.38 4.93
C ASP A 337 -7.33 5.58 5.79
N GLU A 338 -8.29 6.52 5.97
CA GLU A 338 -8.12 7.74 6.77
C GLU A 338 -6.82 8.50 6.44
N PHE A 339 -6.62 8.73 5.14
CA PHE A 339 -5.39 9.29 4.58
C PHE A 339 -5.01 10.65 5.19
N GLU A 340 -5.99 11.43 5.63
CA GLU A 340 -5.78 12.72 6.29
C GLU A 340 -4.96 12.66 7.57
N LYS A 341 -4.85 11.50 8.21
CA LYS A 341 -4.11 11.34 9.48
C LYS A 341 -2.63 11.71 9.38
N ALA A 342 -2.00 11.52 8.21
CA ALA A 342 -0.61 11.91 8.00
C ALA A 342 -0.39 13.42 8.01
N PHE A 343 -1.43 14.21 7.81
CA PHE A 343 -1.35 15.65 7.61
C PHE A 343 -1.80 16.46 8.83
N HIS A 344 -2.16 15.80 9.93
CA HIS A 344 -2.46 16.47 11.17
C HIS A 344 -1.25 17.29 11.66
N GLY A 345 -1.41 18.61 11.74
CA GLY A 345 -0.35 19.53 12.15
C GLY A 345 0.61 19.97 11.04
N TRP A 346 0.32 19.66 9.78
CA TRP A 346 1.14 20.10 8.63
C TRP A 346 1.32 21.62 8.57
N ASP A 347 0.28 22.38 8.89
CA ASP A 347 0.28 23.87 8.86
C ASP A 347 0.97 24.51 10.07
N SER A 348 1.35 23.76 11.10
CA SER A 348 1.92 24.31 12.33
C SER A 348 3.41 24.67 12.26
N GLY A 349 4.05 24.60 11.08
CA GLY A 349 5.45 25.02 10.84
C GLY A 349 6.50 24.10 11.47
N VAL A 350 6.12 23.16 12.31
CA VAL A 350 6.96 22.05 12.73
C VAL A 350 6.85 21.02 11.62
N GLN A 351 7.85 20.97 10.73
CA GLN A 351 7.94 19.96 9.66
C GLN A 351 7.52 18.62 10.25
N GLY A 352 6.32 18.15 9.80
CA GLY A 352 5.57 17.09 10.45
C GLY A 352 6.35 15.80 10.61
N GLY A 353 7.14 15.70 11.64
CA GLY A 353 7.84 14.53 12.13
C GLY A 353 8.10 13.41 11.09
N VAL A 354 8.03 12.19 11.54
CA VAL A 354 8.19 10.98 10.70
C VAL A 354 7.09 10.87 9.63
N LEU A 355 5.84 11.14 10.02
CA LEU A 355 4.68 11.07 9.10
C LEU A 355 4.80 12.05 7.94
N GLY A 356 5.30 13.27 8.18
CA GLY A 356 5.53 14.26 7.12
C GLY A 356 6.57 13.81 6.10
N LYS A 357 7.66 13.17 6.54
CA LYS A 357 8.67 12.60 5.64
C LYS A 357 8.11 11.46 4.81
N MET A 358 7.35 10.55 5.42
CA MET A 358 6.71 9.45 4.74
C MET A 358 5.68 9.94 3.71
N ALA A 359 4.86 10.92 4.09
CA ALA A 359 3.90 11.55 3.18
C ALA A 359 4.59 12.24 2.00
N GLY A 360 5.70 12.96 2.24
CA GLY A 360 6.53 13.56 1.18
C GLY A 360 7.07 12.51 0.21
N LYS A 361 7.52 11.35 0.71
CA LYS A 361 7.98 10.24 -0.13
C LYS A 361 6.86 9.67 -1.00
N LEU A 362 5.69 9.43 -0.41
CA LEU A 362 4.51 8.97 -1.14
C LEU A 362 4.09 9.98 -2.22
N LEU A 363 4.13 11.27 -1.91
CA LEU A 363 3.84 12.35 -2.87
C LEU A 363 4.77 12.33 -4.09
N SER A 364 6.08 12.22 -3.84
CA SER A 364 7.06 12.10 -4.91
C SER A 364 6.78 10.86 -5.78
N TRP A 365 6.54 9.71 -5.14
CA TRP A 365 6.18 8.50 -5.86
C TRP A 365 4.90 8.66 -6.69
N MET A 366 3.85 9.26 -6.15
CA MET A 366 2.60 9.52 -6.89
C MET A 366 2.85 10.37 -8.16
N GLN A 367 3.86 11.25 -8.16
CA GLN A 367 4.21 12.04 -9.35
C GLN A 367 4.95 11.21 -10.40
N ASP A 368 5.90 10.40 -9.97
CA ASP A 368 6.95 9.86 -10.81
C ASP A 368 6.69 8.43 -11.28
N HIS A 369 5.90 7.61 -10.52
CA HIS A 369 5.69 6.21 -10.87
C HIS A 369 5.02 6.04 -12.23
N THR A 370 5.45 5.01 -12.94
CA THR A 370 4.92 4.59 -14.25
C THR A 370 4.30 3.19 -14.19
N SER A 371 4.35 2.56 -13.02
CA SER A 371 3.79 1.24 -12.76
C SER A 371 2.26 1.22 -12.89
N PRO A 372 1.65 0.09 -13.23
CA PRO A 372 0.21 -0.06 -13.36
C PRO A 372 -0.47 -0.11 -11.99
N VAL A 373 -0.33 0.95 -11.21
CA VAL A 373 -0.87 1.10 -9.87
C VAL A 373 -1.84 2.27 -9.84
N VAL A 374 -2.99 2.11 -9.20
CA VAL A 374 -3.88 3.20 -8.81
C VAL A 374 -3.99 3.26 -7.30
N MET A 375 -3.73 4.43 -6.72
CA MET A 375 -3.95 4.66 -5.31
C MET A 375 -5.42 5.04 -5.07
N ILE A 376 -6.06 4.41 -4.09
CA ILE A 376 -7.39 4.80 -3.59
C ILE A 376 -7.23 5.23 -2.13
N ALA A 377 -7.57 6.46 -1.82
CA ALA A 377 -7.52 6.97 -0.46
C ALA A 377 -8.92 7.32 0.04
N THR A 378 -9.22 7.00 1.31
CA THR A 378 -10.43 7.48 1.97
C THR A 378 -10.09 8.62 2.91
N ILE A 379 -10.97 9.60 3.00
CA ILE A 379 -10.89 10.70 3.97
C ILE A 379 -12.28 11.04 4.52
N ASN A 380 -12.29 11.55 5.74
CA ASN A 380 -13.49 12.07 6.38
C ASN A 380 -13.55 13.60 6.30
N ARG A 381 -12.41 14.28 6.38
CA ARG A 381 -12.31 15.74 6.41
C ARG A 381 -11.36 16.25 5.33
N LEU A 382 -11.90 16.91 4.30
CA LEU A 382 -11.11 17.41 3.17
C LEU A 382 -10.18 18.58 3.56
N ASN A 383 -10.62 19.42 4.48
CA ASN A 383 -9.87 20.58 5.01
C ASN A 383 -8.57 20.20 5.73
N LEU A 384 -8.39 18.94 6.10
CA LEU A 384 -7.13 18.45 6.69
C LEU A 384 -6.07 18.11 5.64
N LEU A 385 -6.44 18.01 4.35
CA LEU A 385 -5.49 17.77 3.28
C LEU A 385 -4.97 19.11 2.73
N PRO A 386 -3.64 19.25 2.56
CA PRO A 386 -3.08 20.36 1.83
C PRO A 386 -3.64 20.45 0.40
N ALA A 387 -3.88 21.66 -0.11
CA ALA A 387 -4.42 21.87 -1.46
C ALA A 387 -3.56 21.22 -2.55
N GLU A 388 -2.24 21.13 -2.33
CA GLU A 388 -1.32 20.43 -3.22
C GLU A 388 -1.60 18.95 -3.34
N MET A 389 -2.06 18.32 -2.25
CA MET A 389 -2.45 16.91 -2.22
C MET A 389 -3.71 16.65 -3.01
N ILE A 390 -4.73 17.49 -2.82
CA ILE A 390 -6.03 17.32 -3.49
C ILE A 390 -5.84 17.34 -5.02
N ARG A 391 -4.93 18.16 -5.52
CA ARG A 391 -4.60 18.23 -6.97
C ARG A 391 -3.95 16.97 -7.54
N ARG A 392 -3.44 16.07 -6.70
CA ARG A 392 -2.84 14.80 -7.12
C ARG A 392 -3.87 13.70 -7.39
N PHE A 393 -5.09 13.90 -6.88
CA PHE A 393 -6.19 12.99 -7.12
C PHE A 393 -6.92 13.40 -8.40
N GLU A 394 -6.87 12.52 -9.41
CA GLU A 394 -7.50 12.77 -10.71
C GLU A 394 -9.02 12.59 -10.66
N TYR A 395 -9.48 11.76 -9.73
CA TYR A 395 -10.90 11.57 -9.43
C TYR A 395 -11.15 11.80 -7.94
N VAL A 396 -12.14 12.62 -7.64
CA VAL A 396 -12.62 12.85 -6.27
C VAL A 396 -14.09 12.48 -6.23
N HIS A 397 -14.44 11.48 -5.43
CA HIS A 397 -15.80 11.00 -5.25
C HIS A 397 -16.31 11.34 -3.86
N PHE A 398 -17.53 11.88 -3.82
CA PHE A 398 -18.18 12.30 -2.58
C PHE A 398 -19.22 11.28 -2.12
N PHE A 399 -19.06 10.79 -0.89
CA PHE A 399 -19.97 9.91 -0.19
C PHE A 399 -20.89 10.72 0.74
N GLY A 400 -22.03 11.12 0.19
CA GLY A 400 -23.10 11.83 0.91
C GLY A 400 -24.15 10.89 1.48
N SER A 401 -25.30 11.48 1.80
CA SER A 401 -26.51 10.70 2.13
C SER A 401 -26.98 9.94 0.91
N ILE A 402 -27.33 8.67 1.09
CA ILE A 402 -27.87 7.81 0.04
C ILE A 402 -29.36 8.10 -0.17
N HIS A 403 -29.83 7.94 -1.42
CA HIS A 403 -31.24 8.08 -1.78
C HIS A 403 -32.07 6.86 -1.36
N ALA A 404 -33.41 6.98 -1.43
CA ALA A 404 -34.32 5.95 -0.96
C ALA A 404 -34.13 4.59 -1.63
N GLY A 405 -33.88 4.55 -2.95
CA GLY A 405 -33.59 3.30 -3.66
C GLY A 405 -32.32 2.61 -3.18
N ALA A 406 -31.23 3.36 -2.94
CA ALA A 406 -29.99 2.81 -2.39
C ALA A 406 -30.18 2.33 -0.94
N LEU A 407 -30.94 3.08 -0.13
CA LEU A 407 -31.29 2.67 1.23
C LEU A 407 -32.08 1.36 1.26
N HIS A 408 -33.02 1.19 0.33
CA HIS A 408 -33.75 -0.06 0.15
C HIS A 408 -32.81 -1.24 -0.16
N GLU A 409 -31.85 -1.07 -1.06
CA GLU A 409 -30.85 -2.10 -1.35
C GLU A 409 -30.00 -2.45 -0.13
N VAL A 410 -29.57 -1.45 0.67
CA VAL A 410 -28.83 -1.69 1.92
C VAL A 410 -29.66 -2.56 2.88
N PHE A 411 -30.93 -2.23 3.07
CA PHE A 411 -31.83 -3.04 3.89
C PHE A 411 -31.91 -4.48 3.37
N LYS A 412 -32.13 -4.67 2.07
CA LYS A 412 -32.22 -6.01 1.49
C LYS A 412 -30.98 -6.84 1.76
N ILE A 413 -29.79 -6.27 1.55
CA ILE A 413 -28.53 -6.98 1.80
C ILE A 413 -28.44 -7.49 3.23
N HIS A 414 -28.89 -6.71 4.21
CA HIS A 414 -28.79 -7.08 5.63
C HIS A 414 -29.97 -7.91 6.11
N LEU A 415 -31.17 -7.67 5.61
CA LEU A 415 -32.37 -8.42 5.98
C LEU A 415 -32.35 -9.85 5.42
N ASP A 416 -31.95 -10.03 4.16
CA ASP A 416 -31.89 -11.34 3.51
C ASP A 416 -30.95 -12.32 4.23
N LYS A 417 -29.95 -11.80 4.95
CA LYS A 417 -29.02 -12.62 5.76
C LYS A 417 -29.60 -13.06 7.10
N ASN A 418 -30.49 -12.28 7.69
CA ASN A 418 -30.87 -12.43 9.09
C ASN A 418 -32.35 -12.80 9.30
N PHE A 419 -33.21 -12.56 8.32
CA PHE A 419 -34.66 -12.66 8.51
C PHE A 419 -35.40 -13.22 7.32
N ARG A 420 -36.59 -13.77 7.58
CA ARG A 420 -37.70 -13.87 6.61
C ARG A 420 -38.58 -12.65 6.80
N TYR A 421 -38.96 -11.99 5.74
CA TYR A 421 -39.86 -10.83 5.77
C TYR A 421 -40.69 -10.78 4.47
N ASP A 422 -41.85 -10.18 4.56
CA ASP A 422 -42.73 -9.95 3.39
C ASP A 422 -43.34 -8.55 3.54
N PHE A 423 -42.51 -7.54 3.25
CA PHE A 423 -42.95 -6.14 3.35
C PHE A 423 -43.62 -5.71 2.05
N SER A 424 -44.85 -5.24 2.18
CA SER A 424 -45.56 -4.58 1.09
C SER A 424 -44.86 -3.28 0.67
N PHE A 425 -45.16 -2.78 -0.50
CA PHE A 425 -44.59 -1.51 -0.99
C PHE A 425 -44.84 -0.33 -0.03
N LYS A 426 -46.01 -0.30 0.63
CA LYS A 426 -46.32 0.75 1.63
C LYS A 426 -45.45 0.61 2.88
N GLU A 427 -45.21 -0.59 3.34
CA GLU A 427 -44.35 -0.85 4.51
C GLU A 427 -42.90 -0.46 4.21
N TRP A 428 -42.40 -0.79 3.04
CA TRP A 428 -41.09 -0.29 2.57
C TRP A 428 -41.05 1.23 2.54
N GLN A 429 -42.07 1.92 2.04
CA GLN A 429 -42.11 3.38 2.05
C GLN A 429 -42.06 3.96 3.48
N ILE A 430 -42.72 3.32 4.44
CA ILE A 430 -42.67 3.73 5.86
C ILE A 430 -41.26 3.54 6.41
N LEU A 431 -40.67 2.36 6.22
CA LEU A 431 -39.32 2.04 6.69
C LEU A 431 -38.28 3.02 6.14
N LEU A 432 -38.29 3.27 4.83
CA LEU A 432 -37.33 4.15 4.17
C LEU A 432 -37.47 5.61 4.61
N ARG A 433 -38.71 6.07 4.92
CA ARG A 433 -38.93 7.41 5.49
C ARG A 433 -38.39 7.55 6.90
N GLU A 434 -38.61 6.54 7.76
CA GLU A 434 -38.11 6.52 9.14
C GLU A 434 -36.59 6.50 9.20
N TYR A 435 -35.93 5.76 8.31
CA TYR A 435 -34.46 5.68 8.24
C TYR A 435 -33.81 6.70 7.31
N ARG A 436 -34.57 7.68 6.83
CA ARG A 436 -34.02 8.75 5.98
C ARG A 436 -32.90 9.49 6.71
N GLY A 437 -31.76 9.65 6.03
CA GLY A 437 -30.57 10.30 6.60
C GLY A 437 -29.71 9.39 7.46
N CYS A 438 -30.09 8.13 7.67
CA CYS A 438 -29.19 7.15 8.25
C CYS A 438 -28.11 6.74 7.24
N THR A 439 -26.92 6.43 7.75
CA THR A 439 -25.84 5.88 6.96
C THR A 439 -26.02 4.36 6.77
N PRO A 440 -25.42 3.73 5.72
CA PRO A 440 -25.43 2.28 5.56
C PRO A 440 -24.96 1.51 6.80
N ALA A 441 -23.95 2.03 7.51
CA ALA A 441 -23.46 1.41 8.74
C ALA A 441 -24.49 1.44 9.88
N GLU A 442 -25.26 2.52 10.00
CA GLU A 442 -26.34 2.62 11.01
C GLU A 442 -27.48 1.66 10.69
N VAL A 443 -27.84 1.49 9.42
CA VAL A 443 -28.82 0.51 8.99
C VAL A 443 -28.34 -0.91 9.29
N ALA A 444 -27.10 -1.24 8.92
CA ALA A 444 -26.51 -2.55 9.20
C ALA A 444 -26.52 -2.86 10.71
N LYS A 445 -26.14 -1.88 11.52
CA LYS A 445 -26.13 -1.99 12.99
C LYS A 445 -27.54 -2.19 13.55
N ALA A 446 -28.53 -1.42 13.08
CA ALA A 446 -29.92 -1.57 13.53
C ALA A 446 -30.48 -2.96 13.19
N VAL A 447 -30.23 -3.45 11.97
CA VAL A 447 -30.65 -4.80 11.57
C VAL A 447 -29.97 -5.88 12.41
N GLN A 448 -28.67 -5.72 12.72
CA GLN A 448 -27.94 -6.66 13.57
C GLN A 448 -28.46 -6.65 15.01
N HIS A 449 -28.73 -5.47 15.61
CA HIS A 449 -29.31 -5.38 16.96
C HIS A 449 -30.63 -6.11 17.04
N VAL A 450 -31.51 -5.89 16.05
CA VAL A 450 -32.82 -6.62 16.01
C VAL A 450 -32.60 -8.13 15.91
N ALA A 451 -31.62 -8.58 15.12
CA ALA A 451 -31.31 -10.01 15.00
C ALA A 451 -30.82 -10.60 16.32
N ASP A 452 -29.92 -9.89 17.01
CA ASP A 452 -29.39 -10.31 18.31
C ASP A 452 -30.49 -10.34 19.39
N ASP A 453 -31.38 -9.34 19.43
CA ASP A 453 -32.49 -9.28 20.38
C ASP A 453 -33.53 -10.40 20.16
N LEU A 454 -33.87 -10.70 18.91
CA LEU A 454 -34.76 -11.82 18.58
C LEU A 454 -34.12 -13.17 18.95
N TYR A 455 -32.85 -13.39 18.58
CA TYR A 455 -32.10 -14.58 18.96
C TYR A 455 -32.09 -14.77 20.49
N PHE A 456 -31.79 -13.71 21.24
CA PHE A 456 -31.76 -13.74 22.70
C PHE A 456 -33.14 -14.06 23.32
N ARG A 457 -34.19 -13.51 22.74
CA ARG A 457 -35.58 -13.80 23.15
C ARG A 457 -35.89 -15.27 22.94
N ASP A 458 -35.61 -15.80 21.74
CA ASP A 458 -35.94 -17.18 21.35
C ASP A 458 -35.15 -18.21 22.19
N ILE A 459 -33.89 -17.93 22.53
CA ILE A 459 -33.13 -18.77 23.48
C ILE A 459 -33.73 -18.73 24.88
N LYS A 460 -34.17 -17.56 25.37
CA LYS A 460 -34.77 -17.45 26.69
C LYS A 460 -36.15 -18.15 26.82
N SER A 461 -36.95 -18.08 25.76
CA SER A 461 -38.26 -18.75 25.73
C SER A 461 -38.18 -20.25 25.46
N GLY A 462 -37.00 -20.74 25.01
CA GLY A 462 -36.84 -22.14 24.58
C GLY A 462 -37.45 -22.43 23.20
N GLU A 463 -37.80 -21.41 22.44
CA GLU A 463 -38.45 -21.51 21.12
C GLU A 463 -37.44 -21.39 19.97
N PHE A 464 -36.15 -21.50 20.27
CA PHE A 464 -35.08 -21.38 19.24
C PHE A 464 -35.28 -22.44 18.14
N THR A 465 -35.27 -21.94 16.90
CA THR A 465 -35.21 -22.78 15.70
C THR A 465 -34.00 -22.36 14.85
N PRO A 466 -33.35 -23.28 14.10
CA PRO A 466 -32.25 -22.93 13.21
C PRO A 466 -32.69 -22.14 11.97
N ASP A 467 -33.99 -22.01 11.74
CA ASP A 467 -34.53 -21.21 10.64
C ASP A 467 -34.47 -19.72 10.94
N LEU A 468 -34.34 -18.91 9.86
CA LEU A 468 -34.38 -17.43 10.01
C LEU A 468 -35.72 -16.99 10.60
N PRO A 469 -35.72 -16.15 11.64
CA PRO A 469 -36.93 -15.65 12.27
C PRO A 469 -37.73 -14.74 11.32
N GLN A 470 -39.07 -14.73 11.52
CA GLN A 470 -39.94 -13.79 10.82
C GLN A 470 -39.82 -12.39 11.42
N LEU A 471 -39.60 -11.40 10.57
CA LEU A 471 -39.45 -10.00 10.99
C LEU A 471 -40.71 -9.21 10.71
N GLU A 472 -41.18 -8.48 11.72
CA GLU A 472 -42.23 -7.48 11.59
C GLU A 472 -41.64 -6.08 11.45
N LEU A 473 -42.24 -5.26 10.60
CA LEU A 473 -41.81 -3.88 10.36
C LEU A 473 -41.74 -3.05 11.67
N ALA A 474 -42.69 -3.27 12.58
CA ALA A 474 -42.79 -2.54 13.84
C ALA A 474 -41.51 -2.63 14.69
N ILE A 475 -40.80 -3.76 14.64
CA ILE A 475 -39.55 -3.99 15.39
C ILE A 475 -38.43 -3.09 14.86
N LEU A 476 -38.27 -3.01 13.53
CA LEU A 476 -37.28 -2.10 12.93
C LEU A 476 -37.59 -0.63 13.19
N ILE A 477 -38.87 -0.24 13.20
CA ILE A 477 -39.28 1.13 13.55
C ILE A 477 -38.99 1.43 15.02
N ALA A 478 -39.22 0.48 15.90
CA ALA A 478 -38.88 0.61 17.31
C ALA A 478 -37.37 0.81 17.51
N GLU A 479 -36.57 -0.04 16.87
CA GLU A 479 -35.10 0.08 16.90
C GLU A 479 -34.62 1.43 16.36
N ARG A 480 -35.19 1.93 15.26
CA ARG A 480 -34.84 3.24 14.70
C ARG A 480 -34.98 4.38 15.72
N ARG A 481 -35.89 4.29 16.65
CA ARG A 481 -36.14 5.30 17.68
C ARG A 481 -35.14 5.26 18.83
N THR A 482 -34.31 4.24 18.92
CA THR A 482 -33.32 4.09 19.99
C THR A 482 -32.04 4.92 19.75
N PHE A 483 -31.81 5.39 18.54
CA PHE A 483 -30.60 6.14 18.18
C PHE A 483 -30.89 7.39 17.33
N THR A 484 -29.96 8.34 17.37
CA THR A 484 -30.00 9.54 16.53
C THR A 484 -29.09 9.36 15.33
N PRO A 485 -29.57 9.56 14.08
CA PRO A 485 -28.74 9.44 12.90
C PRO A 485 -27.51 10.34 12.95
N ALA A 486 -26.39 9.87 12.42
CA ALA A 486 -25.17 10.64 12.31
C ALA A 486 -25.38 11.97 11.56
N SER A 487 -26.21 11.96 10.51
CA SER A 487 -26.57 13.17 9.75
C SER A 487 -27.25 14.27 10.58
N SER A 488 -27.85 13.92 11.71
CA SER A 488 -28.51 14.85 12.64
C SER A 488 -27.59 15.38 13.75
N GLN A 489 -26.36 14.83 13.87
CA GLN A 489 -25.37 15.31 14.83
C GLN A 489 -24.79 16.66 14.36
N ARG A 490 -24.64 17.62 15.26
CA ARG A 490 -24.25 18.99 14.94
C ARG A 490 -22.91 19.09 14.22
N GLU A 491 -21.91 18.32 14.67
CA GLU A 491 -20.60 18.29 14.05
C GLU A 491 -20.62 17.76 12.61
N ILE A 492 -21.48 16.78 12.33
CA ILE A 492 -21.63 16.21 10.98
C ILE A 492 -22.49 17.12 10.11
N SER A 493 -23.48 17.80 10.67
CA SER A 493 -24.27 18.82 9.98
C SER A 493 -23.39 19.97 9.47
N ASP A 494 -22.46 20.45 10.29
CA ASP A 494 -21.50 21.49 9.92
C ASP A 494 -20.53 21.00 8.84
N GLN A 495 -20.07 19.75 8.94
CA GLN A 495 -19.28 19.09 7.88
C GLN A 495 -20.07 18.93 6.57
N ILE A 496 -21.35 18.56 6.64
CA ILE A 496 -22.21 18.45 5.45
C ILE A 496 -22.34 19.81 4.76
N ALA A 497 -22.49 20.90 5.52
CA ALA A 497 -22.54 22.25 4.96
C ALA A 497 -21.22 22.66 4.28
N GLU A 498 -20.08 22.34 4.91
CA GLU A 498 -18.75 22.54 4.31
C GLU A 498 -18.57 21.72 3.02
N ILE A 499 -18.99 20.46 3.05
CA ILE A 499 -19.00 19.53 1.95
C ILE A 499 -19.86 20.04 0.78
N GLN A 500 -21.05 20.59 1.05
CA GLN A 500 -21.93 21.13 0.00
C GLN A 500 -21.29 22.33 -0.70
N ASN A 501 -20.53 23.14 0.01
CA ASN A 501 -19.77 24.25 -0.58
C ASN A 501 -18.59 23.77 -1.43
N MET A 502 -18.06 22.59 -1.17
CA MET A 502 -16.94 21.98 -1.91
C MET A 502 -17.40 20.95 -2.97
N ALA A 503 -18.69 20.66 -3.07
CA ALA A 503 -19.25 19.66 -4.00
C ALA A 503 -19.01 19.99 -5.49
N GLU A 504 -18.62 21.22 -5.84
CA GLU A 504 -18.21 21.58 -7.20
C GLU A 504 -16.94 20.84 -7.64
N TYR A 505 -16.12 20.36 -6.70
CA TYR A 505 -14.84 19.66 -6.96
C TYR A 505 -14.94 18.13 -6.92
N ALA A 506 -16.07 17.59 -6.48
CA ALA A 506 -16.24 16.16 -6.29
C ALA A 506 -17.49 15.63 -7.00
N LYS A 507 -17.38 14.44 -7.59
CA LYS A 507 -18.55 13.75 -8.17
C LYS A 507 -19.26 12.95 -7.07
N PRO A 508 -20.60 13.01 -6.96
CA PRO A 508 -21.31 12.13 -6.05
C PRO A 508 -21.11 10.67 -6.47
N VAL A 509 -21.05 9.76 -5.52
CA VAL A 509 -20.96 8.31 -5.80
C VAL A 509 -22.28 7.74 -6.27
N CYS A 510 -23.38 8.32 -5.81
CA CYS A 510 -24.75 7.97 -6.14
C CYS A 510 -25.23 8.77 -7.36
N GLY A 511 -25.77 8.08 -8.35
CA GLY A 511 -26.57 8.71 -9.40
C GLY A 511 -27.94 9.20 -8.92
N PRO A 512 -28.77 9.76 -9.79
CA PRO A 512 -30.16 10.06 -9.49
C PRO A 512 -30.94 8.77 -9.13
N ASP A 513 -31.83 8.84 -8.14
CA ASP A 513 -32.70 7.70 -7.82
C ASP A 513 -33.62 7.36 -8.99
N GLN A 514 -33.46 6.15 -9.52
CA GLN A 514 -34.28 5.62 -10.62
C GLN A 514 -35.23 4.50 -10.12
N SER A 515 -35.29 4.27 -8.79
CA SER A 515 -36.15 3.24 -8.20
C SER A 515 -37.60 3.69 -8.06
N ASP A 516 -38.49 2.74 -7.80
CA ASP A 516 -39.89 3.01 -7.47
C ASP A 516 -40.06 3.85 -6.18
N PHE A 517 -38.99 3.97 -5.39
CA PHE A 517 -38.95 4.75 -4.17
C PHE A 517 -38.47 6.20 -4.35
N ALA A 518 -38.12 6.63 -5.53
CA ALA A 518 -37.66 7.99 -5.82
C ALA A 518 -38.63 9.10 -5.38
N VAL A 519 -39.92 8.79 -5.29
CA VAL A 519 -40.95 9.70 -4.78
C VAL A 519 -40.74 10.08 -3.32
N ILE A 520 -40.05 9.24 -2.52
CA ILE A 520 -39.78 9.50 -1.10
C ILE A 520 -38.82 10.68 -0.93
N ASP A 521 -37.92 10.86 -1.87
CA ASP A 521 -36.90 11.93 -1.83
C ASP A 521 -37.44 13.26 -2.37
N GLN A 522 -38.63 13.28 -2.98
CA GLN A 522 -39.26 14.53 -3.42
C GLN A 522 -39.71 15.38 -2.21
N PRO A 523 -39.57 16.73 -2.25
CA PRO A 523 -40.07 17.59 -1.19
C PRO A 523 -41.56 17.40 -1.03
N LEU A 524 -42.02 17.27 0.21
CA LEU A 524 -43.43 17.52 0.53
C LEU A 524 -43.73 18.94 0.07
N MET A 525 -44.78 19.13 -0.77
CA MET A 525 -45.12 20.44 -1.34
C MET A 525 -45.02 21.54 -0.29
N GLY A 526 -44.12 22.51 -0.49
CA GLY A 526 -43.98 23.70 0.34
C GLY A 526 -42.73 23.83 1.21
N ILE A 527 -41.87 22.79 1.30
CA ILE A 527 -40.61 22.89 2.04
C ILE A 527 -39.45 22.80 1.02
N PRO A 528 -38.65 23.87 0.84
CA PRO A 528 -37.51 23.79 -0.08
C PRO A 528 -36.48 22.78 0.46
N HIS A 529 -36.08 21.82 -0.33
CA HIS A 529 -34.91 20.99 -0.05
C HIS A 529 -33.68 21.88 -0.02
N SER A 530 -32.92 21.81 1.06
CA SER A 530 -31.56 22.34 1.15
C SER A 530 -30.60 21.52 0.27
N GLY A 531 -30.86 21.43 -1.03
CA GLY A 531 -30.06 20.59 -1.94
C GLY A 531 -30.30 20.86 -3.44
N SER A 532 -31.24 21.71 -3.81
CA SER A 532 -31.33 22.18 -5.19
C SER A 532 -30.35 23.34 -5.39
N ALA A 533 -29.23 23.09 -6.01
CA ALA A 533 -28.36 24.13 -6.53
C ALA A 533 -29.21 25.14 -7.32
N GLN A 534 -29.49 26.30 -6.72
CA GLN A 534 -29.98 27.45 -7.47
C GLN A 534 -28.89 27.78 -8.50
N LYS A 535 -29.22 27.59 -9.77
CA LYS A 535 -28.48 28.19 -10.87
C LYS A 535 -28.46 29.70 -10.62
N ILE A 536 -27.38 30.20 -10.05
CA ILE A 536 -27.08 31.62 -10.08
C ILE A 536 -26.77 31.93 -11.55
N LYS A 537 -27.75 32.51 -12.25
CA LYS A 537 -27.55 33.17 -13.55
C LYS A 537 -26.48 34.24 -13.32
N ARG A 538 -25.33 34.09 -13.95
CA ARG A 538 -24.37 35.17 -14.14
C ARG A 538 -25.14 36.28 -14.89
N ALA A 539 -25.38 37.39 -14.23
CA ALA A 539 -25.65 38.66 -14.86
C ALA A 539 -24.29 39.35 -15.05
N VAL A 540 -23.97 39.56 -16.33
CA VAL A 540 -23.01 40.46 -16.99
C VAL A 540 -21.77 40.84 -16.20
#